data_d279fee8ab07a6d71e64d5743985737b
#
_entry.id   d279fee8ab07a6d71e64d5743985737b
#
_cell.length_a   1.000
_cell.length_b   1.000
_cell.length_c   1.000
_cell.angle_alpha   90.00
_cell.angle_beta   90.00
_cell.angle_gamma   90.00
#
_symmetry.space_group_name_H-M   'P 1'
#
loop_
_entity.id
_entity.type
_entity.pdbx_description
1 polymer ?
#
loop_
_entity_poly.entity_id
_entity_poly.type
_entity_poly.pdbx_seq_one_letter_code
_entity_poly.pdbx_strand_id
1 'polypeptide(L)' 'MELLTVKEVAQKLKININLVYALIKAGHLQGLKLGATKVTSYELERFIREASGKDFSDLNNVTKYVSN' A
#
# COMPACT_ATOMS: atom_id res chain seq x y z
N MET A 1 -13.32 -5.62 -10.86
CA MET A 1 -12.66 -4.86 -9.78
C MET A 1 -13.31 -5.16 -8.45
N GLU A 2 -12.53 -5.34 -7.41
CA GLU A 2 -13.00 -5.66 -6.08
C GLU A 2 -12.64 -4.59 -5.08
N LEU A 3 -13.43 -4.52 -4.00
CA LEU A 3 -13.03 -3.77 -2.82
C LEU A 3 -12.35 -4.73 -1.85
N LEU A 4 -11.17 -4.34 -1.38
CA LEU A 4 -10.38 -5.14 -0.46
C LEU A 4 -10.38 -4.47 0.91
N THR A 5 -10.47 -5.27 1.97
CA THR A 5 -10.27 -4.73 3.32
C THR A 5 -8.79 -4.46 3.55
N VAL A 6 -8.49 -3.64 4.55
CA VAL A 6 -7.09 -3.37 4.91
C VAL A 6 -6.39 -4.68 5.28
N LYS A 7 -7.09 -5.60 5.96
CA LYS A 7 -6.53 -6.89 6.31
C LYS A 7 -6.15 -7.70 5.07
N GLU A 8 -7.02 -7.69 4.06
CA GLU A 8 -6.75 -8.38 2.81
C GLU A 8 -5.55 -7.78 2.07
N VAL A 9 -5.46 -6.45 2.07
CA VAL A 9 -4.31 -5.76 1.47
C VAL A 9 -3.03 -6.16 2.18
N ALA A 10 -3.05 -6.19 3.51
CA ALA A 10 -1.89 -6.58 4.29
C ALA A 10 -1.45 -8.00 3.94
N GLN A 11 -2.40 -8.91 3.78
CA GLN A 11 -2.09 -10.29 3.40
C GLN A 11 -1.50 -10.38 2.00
N LYS A 12 -2.04 -9.61 1.06
CA LYS A 12 -1.55 -9.63 -0.31
C LYS A 12 -0.16 -9.00 -0.44
N LEU A 13 0.10 -7.94 0.32
CA LEU A 13 1.40 -7.29 0.32
C LEU A 13 2.39 -7.99 1.27
N LYS A 14 1.91 -8.91 2.10
CA LYS A 14 2.72 -9.66 3.09
C LYS A 14 3.39 -8.71 4.09
N ILE A 15 2.62 -7.74 4.56
CA ILE A 15 3.04 -6.78 5.58
C ILE A 15 1.97 -6.74 6.67
N ASN A 16 2.27 -6.06 7.78
CA ASN A 16 1.29 -5.94 8.83
C ASN A 16 0.27 -4.84 8.51
N ILE A 17 -0.87 -4.89 9.20
CA ILE A 17 -1.98 -3.96 8.99
C ILE A 17 -1.55 -2.52 9.26
N ASN A 18 -0.74 -2.30 10.28
CA ASN A 18 -0.30 -0.96 10.65
C ASN A 18 0.49 -0.30 9.51
N LEU A 19 1.28 -1.08 8.79
CA LEU A 19 2.03 -0.54 7.66
C LEU A 19 1.10 -0.17 6.51
N VAL A 20 0.03 -0.93 6.30
CA VAL A 20 -0.97 -0.56 5.29
C VAL A 20 -1.59 0.79 5.62
N TYR A 21 -1.99 1.00 6.88
CA TYR A 21 -2.54 2.30 7.29
C TYR A 21 -1.52 3.42 7.13
N ALA A 22 -0.25 3.14 7.43
CA ALA A 22 0.81 4.14 7.27
C ALA A 22 1.00 4.52 5.81
N LEU A 23 0.93 3.55 4.90
CA LEU A 23 1.02 3.81 3.46
C LEU A 23 -0.14 4.69 2.98
N ILE A 24 -1.34 4.43 3.49
CA ILE A 24 -2.52 5.22 3.16
C ILE A 24 -2.36 6.65 3.69
N LYS A 25 -1.93 6.77 4.94
CA LYS A 25 -1.78 8.08 5.57
C LYS A 25 -0.71 8.93 4.88
N ALA A 26 0.36 8.29 4.44
CA ALA A 26 1.45 9.00 3.75
C ALA A 26 1.13 9.32 2.28
N GLY A 27 0.01 8.81 1.76
CA GLY A 27 -0.42 9.11 0.40
C GLY A 27 0.11 8.18 -0.66
N HIS A 28 0.80 7.12 -0.27
CA HIS A 28 1.35 6.17 -1.26
C HIS A 28 0.29 5.21 -1.78
N LEU A 29 -0.70 4.89 -0.96
CA LEU A 29 -1.78 3.98 -1.30
C LEU A 29 -3.09 4.68 -1.03
N GLN A 30 -3.97 4.77 -2.03
CA GLN A 30 -5.24 5.46 -1.86
C GLN A 30 -6.27 4.54 -1.22
N GLY A 31 -6.79 4.98 -0.07
CA GLY A 31 -7.86 4.30 0.62
C GLY A 31 -9.21 4.88 0.25
N LEU A 32 -10.24 4.08 0.43
CA LEU A 32 -11.64 4.47 0.26
C LEU A 32 -12.36 4.24 1.58
N LYS A 33 -12.98 5.30 2.10
CA LYS A 33 -13.72 5.18 3.36
C LYS A 33 -15.18 4.87 3.05
N LEU A 34 -15.57 3.63 3.28
CA LEU A 34 -16.95 3.18 3.09
C LEU A 34 -17.27 2.25 4.25
N GLY A 35 -17.77 2.82 5.36
CA GLY A 35 -17.84 2.13 6.62
C GLY A 35 -16.44 2.00 7.19
N ALA A 36 -15.77 0.91 6.91
CA ALA A 36 -14.36 0.73 7.19
C ALA A 36 -13.53 1.17 5.98
N THR A 37 -12.24 1.35 6.18
CA THR A 37 -11.32 1.69 5.09
C THR A 37 -11.18 0.49 4.15
N LYS A 38 -11.29 0.77 2.86
CA LYS A 38 -11.15 -0.22 1.80
C LYS A 38 -10.11 0.26 0.79
N VAL A 39 -9.61 -0.65 -0.02
CA VAL A 39 -8.71 -0.34 -1.13
C VAL A 39 -9.22 -1.13 -2.33
N THR A 40 -9.31 -0.48 -3.49
CA THR A 40 -9.73 -1.19 -4.70
C THR A 40 -8.61 -2.12 -5.17
N SER A 41 -8.99 -3.23 -5.80
CA SER A 41 -7.99 -4.13 -6.37
C SER A 41 -7.17 -3.42 -7.46
N TYR A 42 -7.79 -2.49 -8.18
CA TYR A 42 -7.10 -1.69 -9.19
C TYR A 42 -5.98 -0.84 -8.54
N GLU A 43 -6.30 -0.19 -7.42
CA GLU A 43 -5.33 0.65 -6.73
C GLU A 43 -4.19 -0.18 -6.15
N LEU A 44 -4.50 -1.36 -5.63
CA LEU A 44 -3.46 -2.25 -5.11
C LEU A 44 -2.50 -2.67 -6.23
N GLU A 45 -3.02 -3.00 -7.41
CA GLU A 45 -2.18 -3.35 -8.56
C GLU A 45 -1.31 -2.17 -8.99
N ARG A 46 -1.90 -0.96 -9.04
CA ARG A 46 -1.15 0.24 -9.38
C ARG A 46 0.00 0.44 -8.40
N PHE A 47 -0.28 0.33 -7.10
CA PHE A 47 0.73 0.51 -6.07
C PHE A 47 1.87 -0.49 -6.24
N ILE A 48 1.54 -1.77 -6.43
CA ILE A 48 2.55 -2.81 -6.58
C ILE A 48 3.42 -2.54 -7.80
N ARG A 49 2.79 -2.15 -8.91
CA ARG A 49 3.51 -1.89 -10.16
C ARG A 49 4.48 -0.71 -10.00
N GLU A 50 4.01 0.36 -9.36
CA GLU A 50 4.83 1.57 -9.23
C GLU A 50 5.82 1.49 -8.07
N ALA A 51 5.54 0.64 -7.08
CA ALA A 51 6.43 0.47 -5.93
C ALA A 51 7.64 -0.42 -6.25
N SER A 52 7.55 -1.19 -7.32
CA SER A 52 8.66 -2.07 -7.69
C SER A 52 9.90 -1.23 -7.96
N GLY A 53 11.00 -1.58 -7.32
CA GLY A 53 12.26 -0.86 -7.46
C GLY A 53 12.43 0.31 -6.50
N LYS A 54 11.50 0.51 -5.58
CA LYS A 54 11.57 1.60 -4.61
C LYS A 54 11.73 1.06 -3.20
N ASP A 55 12.31 1.89 -2.35
CA ASP A 55 12.55 1.58 -0.94
C ASP A 55 11.60 2.43 -0.09
N PHE A 56 10.71 1.77 0.63
CA PHE A 56 9.69 2.39 1.47
C PHE A 56 10.05 2.34 2.96
N SER A 57 11.34 2.21 3.29
CA SER A 57 11.77 2.18 4.69
C SER A 57 11.38 3.46 5.42
N ASP A 58 11.42 4.61 4.72
CA ASP A 58 10.94 5.88 5.25
C ASP A 58 9.82 6.35 4.32
N LEU A 59 8.58 6.33 4.81
CA LEU A 59 7.41 6.65 3.98
C LEU A 59 7.36 8.13 3.59
N ASN A 60 8.08 8.98 4.31
CA ASN A 60 8.15 10.41 3.98
C ASN A 60 9.29 10.71 3.02
N ASN A 61 10.13 9.74 2.70
CA ASN A 61 11.28 9.91 1.81
C ASN A 61 11.56 8.58 1.11
N VAL A 62 10.66 8.23 0.18
CA VAL A 62 10.79 7.00 -0.60
C VAL A 62 11.90 7.19 -1.61
N THR A 63 12.84 6.27 -1.64
CA THR A 63 14.00 6.33 -2.50
C THR A 63 14.04 5.12 -3.42
N LYS A 64 14.99 5.12 -4.34
CA LYS A 64 15.23 3.99 -5.22
C LYS A 64 15.83 2.85 -4.39
N TYR A 65 15.31 1.64 -4.59
CA TYR A 65 15.87 0.47 -3.92
C TYR A 65 17.21 0.12 -4.56
N VAL A 66 18.24 0.07 -3.73
CA VAL A 66 19.58 -0.32 -4.17
C VAL A 66 19.92 -1.65 -3.50
N SER A 67 20.14 -2.66 -4.32
CA SER A 67 20.53 -3.99 -3.85
C SER A 67 22.03 -4.17 -4.05
N ASN A 68 22.69 -4.57 -2.98
CA ASN A 68 24.12 -4.90 -3.05
C ASN A 68 24.31 -6.39 -3.23
#